data_8d8d1466c79b6fe58432b9e721ed1ad1
#
_entry.id   8d8d1466c79b6fe58432b9e721ed1ad1
#
_cell.length_a   1.000
_cell.length_b   1.000
_cell.length_c   1.000
_cell.angle_alpha   90.00
_cell.angle_beta   90.00
_cell.angle_gamma   90.00
#
_symmetry.space_group_name_H-M   'P 1'
#
loop_
_entity.id
_entity.type
_entity.pdbx_description
1 polymer ?
#
loop_
_entity_poly.entity_id
_entity_poly.type
_entity_poly.pdbx_seq_one_letter_code
_entity_poly.pdbx_strand_id
1 'polypeptide(L)'
;MILRSWRVGKAEWGPRALGNRSFLALPSKLNSIRLHDIKGRTKDRWRPWAPICLKSVAPNYFDVIQPSYEMMFVSYSKTNKWFPYPDKTARLQVVDEDNNPWLTEVLKRTTENGHPILINTSLNIRGKPIVNTQEDYEKEIKDVFKSITN
;
A
#
# COMPACT_ATOMS: atom_id res chain seq x y z
N MET A 1 -2.99 15.13 4.03
CA MET A 1 -2.06 14.17 3.44
C MET A 1 -1.90 13.01 4.39
N ILE A 2 -1.99 11.77 3.92
CA ILE A 2 -1.77 10.60 4.77
C ILE A 2 -0.73 9.71 4.11
N LEU A 3 0.48 9.75 4.66
CA LEU A 3 1.49 8.72 4.54
C LEU A 3 1.71 8.17 5.95
N ARG A 4 1.49 6.89 6.14
CA ARG A 4 1.64 6.24 7.44
C ARG A 4 2.43 4.95 7.29
N SER A 5 3.31 4.70 8.25
CA SER A 5 3.91 3.39 8.46
C SER A 5 3.04 2.61 9.45
N TRP A 6 2.71 1.38 9.09
CA TRP A 6 1.85 0.53 9.90
C TRP A 6 2.57 -0.75 10.31
N ARG A 7 2.51 -1.02 11.60
CA ARG A 7 2.97 -2.26 12.20
C ARG A 7 1.91 -2.73 13.20
N VAL A 8 1.07 -3.65 12.77
CA VAL A 8 -0.06 -4.17 13.52
C VAL A 8 0.08 -5.68 13.70
N GLY A 9 -0.09 -6.17 14.92
CA GLY A 9 -0.07 -7.59 15.21
C GLY A 9 1.18 -8.33 14.71
N LYS A 10 1.01 -9.58 14.29
CA LYS A 10 2.07 -10.40 13.68
C LYS A 10 2.34 -9.95 12.24
N ALA A 11 3.57 -10.17 11.75
CA ALA A 11 3.88 -10.00 10.34
C ALA A 11 3.06 -10.96 9.47
N GLU A 12 2.84 -10.58 8.23
CA GLU A 12 2.18 -11.44 7.27
C GLU A 12 3.03 -12.67 6.96
N TRP A 13 2.37 -13.79 6.76
CA TRP A 13 3.00 -14.99 6.24
C TRP A 13 3.06 -14.91 4.71
N GLY A 14 4.26 -14.85 4.15
CA GLY A 14 4.45 -14.80 2.70
C GLY A 14 5.27 -13.61 2.21
N PRO A 15 5.41 -13.44 0.87
CA PRO A 15 6.35 -12.49 0.26
C PRO A 15 5.82 -11.06 0.18
N ARG A 16 4.59 -10.79 0.64
CA ARG A 16 3.94 -9.48 0.50
C ARG A 16 3.53 -8.90 1.86
N ALA A 17 3.69 -7.59 2.00
CA ALA A 17 3.08 -6.84 3.08
C ALA A 17 1.63 -6.53 2.72
N LEU A 18 0.70 -6.97 3.55
CA LEU A 18 -0.74 -6.91 3.28
C LEU A 18 -1.48 -5.99 4.27
N GLY A 19 -0.76 -5.10 4.91
CA GLY A 19 -1.27 -4.11 5.84
C GLY A 19 -0.63 -4.15 7.22
N ASN A 20 -0.14 -5.30 7.70
CA ASN A 20 0.46 -5.41 9.05
C ASN A 20 1.89 -4.86 9.11
N ARG A 21 2.63 -4.95 8.01
CA ARG A 21 3.99 -4.41 7.85
C ARG A 21 4.06 -3.58 6.58
N SER A 22 3.36 -2.46 6.58
CA SER A 22 3.11 -1.66 5.38
C SER A 22 3.33 -0.16 5.58
N PHE A 23 3.73 0.51 4.51
CA PHE A 23 3.40 1.92 4.31
C PHE A 23 2.07 2.01 3.58
N LEU A 24 1.13 2.76 4.15
CA LEU A 24 -0.16 3.08 3.54
C LEU A 24 -0.22 4.58 3.24
N ALA A 25 -0.65 4.93 2.03
CA ALA A 25 -0.70 6.32 1.59
C ALA A 25 -1.89 6.62 0.68
N LEU A 26 -2.37 7.84 0.74
CA LEU A 26 -3.26 8.35 -0.30
C LEU A 26 -2.53 8.40 -1.65
N PRO A 27 -3.19 8.03 -2.76
CA PRO A 27 -2.61 8.08 -4.10
C PRO A 27 -2.51 9.55 -4.57
N SER A 28 -1.38 10.17 -4.28
CA SER A 28 -1.03 11.51 -4.74
C SER A 28 0.39 11.54 -5.28
N LYS A 29 0.69 12.50 -6.16
CA LYS A 29 2.04 12.67 -6.73
C LYS A 29 3.08 12.86 -5.61
N LEU A 30 2.75 13.66 -4.60
CA LEU A 30 3.64 13.92 -3.47
C LEU A 30 3.92 12.63 -2.66
N ASN A 31 2.90 11.86 -2.33
CA ASN A 31 3.09 10.60 -1.60
C ASN A 31 3.82 9.56 -2.44
N SER A 32 3.59 9.52 -3.75
CA SER A 32 4.35 8.65 -4.65
C SER A 32 5.84 9.00 -4.64
N ILE A 33 6.19 10.29 -4.74
CA ILE A 33 7.59 10.75 -4.65
C ILE A 33 8.20 10.34 -3.30
N ARG A 34 7.54 10.65 -2.19
CA ARG A 34 8.01 10.29 -0.84
C ARG A 34 8.24 8.79 -0.67
N LEU A 35 7.30 7.97 -1.14
CA LEU A 35 7.46 6.52 -1.10
C LEU A 35 8.65 6.05 -1.94
N HIS A 36 8.87 6.64 -3.13
CA HIS A 36 10.05 6.31 -3.93
C HIS A 36 11.35 6.69 -3.22
N ASP A 37 11.37 7.82 -2.54
CA ASP A 37 12.54 8.28 -1.78
C ASP A 37 12.82 7.34 -0.58
N ILE A 38 11.80 6.98 0.21
CA ILE A 38 11.90 5.99 1.29
C ILE A 38 12.44 4.65 0.76
N LYS A 39 11.97 4.22 -0.42
CA LYS A 39 12.39 2.97 -1.06
C LYS A 39 13.73 3.06 -1.78
N GLY A 40 14.39 4.23 -1.78
CA GLY A 40 15.61 4.45 -2.55
C GLY A 40 15.46 4.21 -4.05
N ARG A 41 14.27 4.47 -4.59
CA ARG A 41 13.89 4.25 -6.00
C ARG A 41 13.89 5.54 -6.82
N THR A 42 14.83 6.43 -6.57
CA THR A 42 14.90 7.73 -7.26
C THR A 42 15.05 7.61 -8.77
N LYS A 43 15.73 6.55 -9.25
CA LYS A 43 15.89 6.24 -10.68
C LYS A 43 14.74 5.40 -11.25
N ASP A 44 13.95 4.75 -10.41
CA ASP A 44 12.88 3.81 -10.80
C ASP A 44 11.49 4.37 -10.46
N ARG A 45 11.30 5.68 -10.58
CA ARG A 45 10.03 6.36 -10.25
C ARG A 45 8.85 5.96 -11.16
N TRP A 46 9.14 5.28 -12.27
CA TRP A 46 8.14 4.71 -13.18
C TRP A 46 7.44 3.47 -12.62
N ARG A 47 8.02 2.82 -11.60
CA ARG A 47 7.43 1.61 -11.01
C ARG A 47 6.12 1.96 -10.30
N PRO A 48 5.01 1.27 -10.63
CA PRO A 48 3.73 1.54 -10.02
C PRO A 48 3.66 1.05 -8.58
N TRP A 49 2.66 1.53 -7.89
CA TRP A 49 2.30 1.10 -6.55
C TRP A 49 1.18 0.08 -6.59
N ALA A 50 1.08 -0.78 -5.57
CA ALA A 50 -0.03 -1.68 -5.41
C ALA A 50 -1.21 -0.92 -4.76
N PRO A 51 -2.37 -0.83 -5.43
CA PRO A 51 -3.56 -0.28 -4.84
C PRO A 51 -4.18 -1.26 -3.84
N ILE A 52 -4.82 -0.70 -2.82
CA ILE A 52 -5.63 -1.44 -1.85
C ILE A 52 -6.97 -0.75 -1.66
N CYS A 53 -8.05 -1.52 -1.63
CA CYS A 53 -9.40 -1.02 -1.38
C CYS A 53 -10.30 -2.09 -0.76
N LEU A 54 -11.48 -1.67 -0.31
CA LEU A 54 -12.52 -2.61 0.12
C LEU A 54 -12.95 -3.50 -1.06
N LYS A 55 -13.19 -4.78 -0.78
CA LYS A 55 -13.71 -5.74 -1.75
C LYS A 55 -15.00 -5.26 -2.40
N SER A 56 -15.90 -4.66 -1.63
CA SER A 56 -17.17 -4.09 -2.12
C SER A 56 -16.99 -2.91 -3.06
N VAL A 57 -15.88 -2.18 -2.94
CA VAL A 57 -15.58 -0.98 -3.73
C VAL A 57 -14.76 -1.31 -4.99
N ALA A 58 -14.00 -2.40 -4.95
CA ALA A 58 -13.08 -2.78 -6.02
C ALA A 58 -13.71 -2.81 -7.43
N PRO A 59 -14.92 -3.35 -7.67
CA PRO A 59 -15.52 -3.39 -9.00
C PRO A 59 -15.75 -2.02 -9.64
N ASN A 60 -15.88 -0.97 -8.85
CA ASN A 60 -16.07 0.39 -9.36
C ASN A 60 -14.81 0.96 -10.03
N TYR A 61 -13.62 0.43 -9.67
CA TYR A 61 -12.32 0.97 -10.07
C TYR A 61 -11.44 -0.03 -10.83
N PHE A 62 -11.77 -1.31 -10.75
CA PHE A 62 -10.99 -2.41 -11.34
C PHE A 62 -11.88 -3.44 -12.02
N ASP A 63 -11.34 -4.07 -13.06
CA ASP A 63 -11.91 -5.30 -13.58
C ASP A 63 -11.41 -6.46 -12.72
N VAL A 64 -12.19 -6.84 -11.74
CA VAL A 64 -11.85 -7.89 -10.77
C VAL A 64 -12.48 -9.20 -11.20
N ILE A 65 -11.66 -10.13 -11.67
CA ILE A 65 -12.12 -11.48 -12.04
C ILE A 65 -12.36 -12.32 -10.78
N GLN A 66 -11.46 -12.18 -9.80
CA GLN A 66 -11.57 -12.83 -8.50
C GLN A 66 -10.91 -11.98 -7.42
N PRO A 67 -11.34 -12.09 -6.14
CA PRO A 67 -10.73 -11.35 -5.04
C PRO A 67 -9.23 -11.67 -4.90
N SER A 68 -8.40 -10.63 -4.79
CA SER A 68 -6.97 -10.74 -4.62
C SER A 68 -6.56 -10.23 -3.23
N TYR A 69 -6.73 -11.05 -2.20
CA TYR A 69 -6.39 -10.68 -0.82
C TYR A 69 -4.89 -10.56 -0.60
N GLU A 70 -4.10 -11.36 -1.32
CA GLU A 70 -2.65 -11.47 -1.14
C GLU A 70 -1.84 -10.86 -2.29
N MET A 71 -2.45 -9.99 -3.12
CA MET A 71 -1.82 -9.40 -4.31
C MET A 71 -1.26 -10.43 -5.31
N MET A 72 -1.88 -11.60 -5.41
CA MET A 72 -1.43 -12.68 -6.30
C MET A 72 -1.87 -12.47 -7.74
N PHE A 73 -2.91 -11.69 -7.97
CA PHE A 73 -3.50 -11.47 -9.29
C PHE A 73 -3.32 -10.04 -9.76
N VAL A 74 -3.29 -9.90 -11.07
CA VAL A 74 -3.28 -8.61 -11.74
C VAL A 74 -4.70 -8.27 -12.16
N SER A 75 -5.13 -7.04 -11.91
CA SER A 75 -6.42 -6.48 -12.32
C SER A 75 -6.19 -5.30 -13.25
N TYR A 76 -7.07 -5.09 -14.21
CA TYR A 76 -7.06 -3.86 -15.01
C TYR A 76 -7.74 -2.73 -14.27
N SER A 77 -7.12 -1.56 -14.33
CA SER A 77 -7.63 -0.36 -13.72
C SER A 77 -8.56 0.40 -14.67
N LYS A 78 -9.70 0.83 -14.15
CA LYS A 78 -10.65 1.74 -14.81
C LYS A 78 -10.29 3.23 -14.64
N THR A 79 -9.24 3.51 -13.85
CA THR A 79 -8.80 4.88 -13.54
C THR A 79 -7.27 4.97 -13.42
N ASN A 80 -6.71 6.16 -13.59
CA ASN A 80 -5.27 6.42 -13.43
C ASN A 80 -4.94 7.07 -12.06
N LYS A 81 -5.88 7.12 -11.14
CA LYS A 81 -5.75 7.90 -9.89
C LYS A 81 -4.69 7.38 -8.89
N TRP A 82 -4.17 6.16 -9.05
CA TRP A 82 -3.15 5.61 -8.14
C TRP A 82 -1.84 5.22 -8.85
N PHE A 83 -1.59 5.74 -10.07
CA PHE A 83 -0.37 5.47 -10.83
C PHE A 83 -0.18 3.98 -11.22
N PRO A 84 -1.12 3.40 -11.97
CA PRO A 84 -0.97 2.03 -12.48
C PRO A 84 0.20 1.92 -13.46
N TYR A 85 0.52 0.69 -13.88
CA TYR A 85 1.39 0.48 -15.03
C TYR A 85 0.85 1.20 -16.29
N PRO A 86 1.73 1.50 -17.29
CA PRO A 86 1.28 2.09 -18.55
C PRO A 86 0.20 1.30 -19.27
N ASP A 87 0.19 -0.03 -19.12
CA ASP A 87 -0.82 -0.95 -19.64
C ASP A 87 -2.10 -1.00 -18.77
N LYS A 88 -2.21 -0.12 -17.77
CA LYS A 88 -3.31 -0.03 -16.80
C LYS A 88 -3.47 -1.25 -15.90
N THR A 89 -2.48 -2.13 -15.82
CA THR A 89 -2.50 -3.23 -14.87
C THR A 89 -2.11 -2.79 -13.46
N ALA A 90 -2.58 -3.50 -12.45
CA ALA A 90 -2.25 -3.27 -11.06
C ALA A 90 -2.31 -4.58 -10.26
N ARG A 91 -1.40 -4.74 -9.30
CA ARG A 91 -1.52 -5.80 -8.29
C ARG A 91 -2.42 -5.31 -7.18
N LEU A 92 -3.71 -5.46 -7.38
CA LEU A 92 -4.73 -5.04 -6.43
C LEU A 92 -4.72 -5.93 -5.19
N GLN A 93 -4.79 -5.31 -4.02
CA GLN A 93 -5.21 -5.96 -2.79
C GLN A 93 -6.65 -5.57 -2.47
N VAL A 94 -7.52 -6.56 -2.30
CA VAL A 94 -8.86 -6.34 -1.74
C VAL A 94 -8.90 -6.74 -0.27
N VAL A 95 -9.73 -6.06 0.49
CA VAL A 95 -9.86 -6.29 1.93
C VAL A 95 -11.34 -6.36 2.30
N ASP A 96 -11.67 -7.26 3.20
CA ASP A 96 -12.97 -7.36 3.85
C ASP A 96 -12.81 -7.73 5.34
N GLU A 97 -13.91 -7.80 6.08
CA GLU A 97 -13.89 -8.06 7.51
C GLU A 97 -13.37 -9.46 7.86
N ASP A 98 -13.56 -10.43 6.97
CA ASP A 98 -13.14 -11.82 7.20
C ASP A 98 -11.62 -11.97 7.12
N ASN A 99 -10.96 -11.20 6.25
CA ASN A 99 -9.52 -11.34 6.05
C ASN A 99 -8.67 -10.34 6.85
N ASN A 100 -9.16 -9.12 7.07
CA ASN A 100 -8.42 -8.10 7.84
C ASN A 100 -9.36 -7.04 8.44
N PRO A 101 -9.97 -7.29 9.61
CA PRO A 101 -10.97 -6.40 10.21
C PRO A 101 -10.46 -4.98 10.46
N TRP A 102 -9.25 -4.82 11.01
CA TRP A 102 -8.70 -3.50 11.33
C TRP A 102 -8.43 -2.66 10.07
N LEU A 103 -7.91 -3.29 9.02
CA LEU A 103 -7.61 -2.61 7.76
C LEU A 103 -8.88 -2.27 7.00
N THR A 104 -9.89 -3.13 7.12
CA THR A 104 -11.25 -2.86 6.61
C THR A 104 -11.83 -1.60 7.24
N GLU A 105 -11.70 -1.43 8.54
CA GLU A 105 -12.16 -0.22 9.24
C GLU A 105 -11.41 1.03 8.76
N VAL A 106 -10.09 0.95 8.58
CA VAL A 106 -9.30 2.05 8.00
C VAL A 106 -9.79 2.42 6.61
N LEU A 107 -10.03 1.43 5.75
CA LEU A 107 -10.49 1.65 4.39
C LEU A 107 -11.94 2.16 4.33
N LYS A 108 -12.81 1.75 5.24
CA LYS A 108 -14.17 2.33 5.37
C LYS A 108 -14.08 3.83 5.63
N ARG A 109 -13.31 4.23 6.64
CA ARG A 109 -13.13 5.65 7.01
C ARG A 109 -12.49 6.48 5.88
N THR A 110 -11.50 5.94 5.18
CA THR A 110 -10.91 6.67 4.04
C THR A 110 -11.88 6.77 2.87
N THR A 111 -12.70 5.75 2.64
CA THR A 111 -13.74 5.74 1.59
C THR A 111 -14.82 6.78 1.88
N GLU A 112 -15.32 6.86 3.10
CA GLU A 112 -16.29 7.86 3.56
C GLU A 112 -15.76 9.30 3.38
N ASN A 113 -14.44 9.49 3.53
CA ASN A 113 -13.78 10.76 3.29
C ASN A 113 -13.38 10.99 1.80
N GLY A 114 -13.93 10.23 0.85
CA GLY A 114 -13.69 10.38 -0.57
C GLY A 114 -12.40 9.74 -1.09
N HIS A 115 -11.75 8.89 -0.30
CA HIS A 115 -10.50 8.21 -0.64
C HIS A 115 -10.67 6.68 -0.62
N PRO A 116 -11.38 6.09 -1.60
CA PRO A 116 -11.69 4.66 -1.61
C PRO A 116 -10.50 3.75 -1.90
N ILE A 117 -9.39 4.30 -2.39
CA ILE A 117 -8.19 3.55 -2.75
C ILE A 117 -7.00 4.14 -2.01
N LEU A 118 -6.19 3.28 -1.40
CA LEU A 118 -4.88 3.62 -0.86
C LEU A 118 -3.77 2.92 -1.66
N ILE A 119 -2.56 3.41 -1.51
CA ILE A 119 -1.33 2.72 -1.92
C ILE A 119 -0.87 1.86 -0.76
N ASN A 120 -0.51 0.60 -1.04
CA ASN A 120 0.14 -0.31 -0.09
C ASN A 120 1.53 -0.70 -0.61
N THR A 121 2.55 -0.54 0.21
CA THR A 121 3.90 -1.08 -0.04
C THR A 121 4.54 -1.56 1.25
N SER A 122 5.47 -2.52 1.14
CA SER A 122 6.13 -3.15 2.28
C SER A 122 6.86 -2.16 3.19
N LEU A 123 6.87 -2.42 4.49
CA LEU A 123 7.55 -1.61 5.51
C LEU A 123 9.04 -1.97 5.55
N ASN A 124 9.79 -1.47 4.57
CA ASN A 124 11.25 -1.59 4.49
C ASN A 124 11.84 -0.48 3.63
N ILE A 125 13.13 -0.22 3.80
CA ILE A 125 13.93 0.62 2.91
C ILE A 125 14.68 -0.25 1.89
N ARG A 126 15.39 0.40 0.95
CA ARG A 126 16.15 -0.29 -0.08
C ARG A 126 17.19 -1.24 0.52
N GLY A 127 17.23 -2.47 0.03
CA GLY A 127 18.23 -3.48 0.41
C GLY A 127 18.04 -4.09 1.80
N LYS A 128 16.96 -3.74 2.48
CA LYS A 128 16.60 -4.29 3.79
C LYS A 128 15.37 -5.18 3.72
N PRO A 129 15.28 -6.20 4.58
CA PRO A 129 14.08 -7.01 4.72
C PRO A 129 12.89 -6.18 5.22
N ILE A 130 11.70 -6.74 5.16
CA ILE A 130 10.52 -6.14 5.80
C ILE A 130 10.75 -6.12 7.31
N VAL A 131 10.52 -4.97 7.91
CA VAL A 131 10.60 -4.77 9.36
C VAL A 131 9.68 -5.74 10.08
N ASN A 132 10.20 -6.46 11.06
CA ASN A 132 9.42 -7.40 11.83
C ASN A 132 9.12 -6.90 13.25
N THR A 133 10.10 -6.34 13.94
CA THR A 133 10.03 -5.91 15.33
C THR A 133 9.96 -4.39 15.48
N GLN A 134 9.68 -3.91 16.70
CA GLN A 134 9.75 -2.48 17.02
C GLN A 134 11.20 -1.98 16.92
N GLU A 135 12.16 -2.78 17.33
CA GLU A 135 13.58 -2.44 17.26
C GLU A 135 14.04 -2.25 15.80
N ASP A 136 13.65 -3.15 14.91
CA ASP A 136 13.92 -3.01 13.47
C ASP A 136 13.35 -1.71 12.91
N TYR A 137 12.10 -1.36 13.31
CA TYR A 137 11.46 -0.13 12.89
C TYR A 137 12.23 1.11 13.34
N GLU A 138 12.61 1.16 14.60
CA GLU A 138 13.37 2.30 15.16
C GLU A 138 14.72 2.46 14.52
N LYS A 139 15.40 1.35 14.25
CA LYS A 139 16.73 1.33 13.65
C LYS A 139 16.73 1.66 12.15
N GLU A 140 15.74 1.19 11.40
CA GLU A 140 15.80 1.21 9.94
C GLU A 140 14.84 2.21 9.29
N ILE A 141 13.70 2.52 9.91
CA ILE A 141 12.60 3.26 9.28
C ILE A 141 12.37 4.63 9.89
N LYS A 142 12.40 4.72 11.22
CA LYS A 142 11.93 5.90 11.97
C LYS A 142 12.52 7.22 11.50
N ASP A 143 13.83 7.29 11.37
CA ASP A 143 14.53 8.53 11.01
C ASP A 143 14.36 8.86 9.52
N VAL A 144 14.44 7.87 8.66
CA VAL A 144 14.20 8.03 7.21
C VAL A 144 12.77 8.49 6.97
N PHE A 145 11.81 7.88 7.66
CA PHE A 145 10.40 8.26 7.53
C PHE A 145 10.16 9.70 7.99
N LYS A 146 10.70 10.10 9.14
CA LYS A 146 10.59 11.47 9.65
C LYS A 146 11.21 12.49 8.70
N SER A 147 12.40 12.23 8.17
CA SER A 147 13.11 13.17 7.27
C SER A 147 12.35 13.44 5.96
N ILE A 148 11.50 12.52 5.53
CA ILE A 148 10.76 12.62 4.26
C ILE A 148 9.32 13.14 4.47
N THR A 149 8.77 13.00 5.68
CA THR A 149 7.39 13.37 5.98
C THR A 149 7.24 14.74 6.65
N ASN A 150 8.33 15.28 7.19
CA ASN A 150 8.41 16.67 7.66
C ASN A 150 8.70 17.61 6.49
#